data_abe16ba0860c2447a2fc6b993e7c3c33
#
_entry.id   abe16ba0860c2447a2fc6b993e7c3c33
#
_cell.length_a   1.000
_cell.length_b   1.000
_cell.length_c   1.000
_cell.angle_alpha   90.00
_cell.angle_beta   90.00
_cell.angle_gamma   90.00
#
_symmetry.space_group_name_H-M   'P 1'
#
loop_
_entity.id
_entity.type
_entity.pdbx_description
1 polymer ?
#
loop_
_entity_poly.entity_id
_entity_poly.type
_entity_poly.pdbx_seq_one_letter_code
_entity_poly.pdbx_strand_id
1 'polypeptide(L)'
;DELISVTINNNNGINQTINIERENGLWFGGNPVVIEMDVDSTFEHILYKSATITLVTNSYNGDDLFAANARSVEVTITKGNEVLFYGFLEPNTYSQGFAKPLEEFQLNCVDALSTLQYYKYNNISLTDFGAKRKNAAIKSFKDLIDDCLDGINNGNIYYDLSKGINQSRRYNIFDDCGVSELYIIGEDYEDTWTREDVLNEIMKYLN
;
A
#
# COMPACT_ATOMS: atom_id res chain seq x y z
N ASP A 1 -17.26 19.88 13.49
CA ASP A 1 -15.92 19.24 13.41
C ASP A 1 -16.14 17.83 12.88
N GLU A 2 -15.51 17.48 11.75
CA GLU A 2 -15.60 16.15 11.18
C GLU A 2 -14.73 15.19 12.00
N LEU A 3 -15.32 14.08 12.42
CA LEU A 3 -14.68 13.06 13.24
C LEU A 3 -13.60 12.31 12.43
N ILE A 4 -12.43 12.15 13.02
CA ILE A 4 -11.39 11.25 12.49
C ILE A 4 -11.70 9.85 13.02
N SER A 5 -11.77 8.88 12.12
CA SER A 5 -11.89 7.47 12.49
C SER A 5 -10.79 6.63 11.83
N VAL A 6 -10.37 5.60 12.54
CA VAL A 6 -9.40 4.61 12.10
C VAL A 6 -10.10 3.26 12.04
N THR A 7 -10.11 2.66 10.88
CA THR A 7 -10.63 1.30 10.67
C THR A 7 -9.45 0.37 10.44
N ILE A 8 -9.37 -0.69 11.23
CA ILE A 8 -8.34 -1.73 11.13
C ILE A 8 -9.03 -3.04 10.78
N ASN A 9 -8.65 -3.63 9.66
CA ASN A 9 -9.15 -4.91 9.19
C ASN A 9 -8.02 -5.93 9.22
N ASN A 10 -8.12 -6.90 10.10
CA ASN A 10 -7.22 -8.04 10.09
C ASN A 10 -7.81 -9.15 9.22
N ASN A 11 -7.06 -9.66 8.26
CA ASN A 11 -7.48 -10.76 7.37
C ASN A 11 -7.83 -12.06 8.12
N ASN A 12 -7.55 -12.13 9.42
CA ASN A 12 -8.00 -13.22 10.30
C ASN A 12 -9.45 -13.06 10.78
N GLY A 13 -10.23 -12.17 10.18
CA GLY A 13 -11.66 -11.99 10.45
C GLY A 13 -12.00 -10.98 11.54
N ILE A 14 -11.03 -10.22 12.03
CA ILE A 14 -11.26 -9.16 13.01
C ILE A 14 -11.40 -7.84 12.27
N ASN A 15 -12.60 -7.27 12.29
CA ASN A 15 -12.88 -5.91 11.83
C ASN A 15 -13.09 -5.02 13.04
N GLN A 16 -12.26 -4.02 13.20
CA GLN A 16 -12.36 -3.06 14.28
C GLN A 16 -12.29 -1.63 13.77
N THR A 17 -13.26 -0.82 14.13
CA THR A 17 -13.22 0.63 13.91
C THR A 17 -12.94 1.31 15.23
N ILE A 18 -11.89 2.13 15.27
CA ILE A 18 -11.48 2.90 16.43
C ILE A 18 -11.88 4.34 16.17
N ASN A 19 -12.77 4.87 16.99
CA ASN A 19 -13.15 6.28 16.95
C ASN A 19 -12.43 7.03 18.10
N ILE A 20 -12.46 8.36 18.07
CA ILE A 20 -11.89 9.21 19.12
C ILE A 20 -12.56 8.93 20.49
N GLU A 21 -13.75 8.37 20.47
CA GLU A 21 -14.50 8.00 21.67
C GLU A 21 -14.06 6.63 22.20
N ARG A 22 -14.11 6.52 23.52
CA ARG A 22 -13.69 5.34 24.28
C ARG A 22 -14.61 4.15 24.02
N GLU A 23 -14.24 3.24 23.14
CA GLU A 23 -14.97 2.00 22.92
C GLU A 23 -14.06 0.79 23.15
N ASN A 24 -14.61 -0.26 23.79
CA ASN A 24 -14.01 -1.60 23.96
C ASN A 24 -12.61 -1.66 24.60
N GLY A 25 -12.24 -0.68 25.42
CA GLY A 25 -10.96 -0.69 26.12
C GLY A 25 -9.75 -0.28 25.27
N LEU A 26 -10.00 0.23 24.09
CA LEU A 26 -9.00 0.77 23.17
C LEU A 26 -9.44 2.16 22.74
N TRP A 27 -8.54 3.16 22.81
CA TRP A 27 -8.82 4.54 22.41
C TRP A 27 -7.55 5.25 21.97
N PHE A 28 -7.70 6.43 21.40
CA PHE A 28 -6.57 7.23 20.95
C PHE A 28 -5.75 7.81 22.10
N GLY A 29 -4.42 7.84 21.92
CA GLY A 29 -3.46 8.48 22.83
C GLY A 29 -3.30 9.97 22.59
N GLY A 30 -2.26 10.56 23.17
CA GLY A 30 -2.03 12.01 23.17
C GLY A 30 -1.81 12.64 21.79
N ASN A 31 -1.16 11.94 20.87
CA ASN A 31 -1.01 12.35 19.47
C ASN A 31 -1.59 11.23 18.58
N PRO A 32 -2.90 11.26 18.35
CA PRO A 32 -3.62 10.07 17.93
C PRO A 32 -3.24 9.55 16.55
N VAL A 33 -3.06 10.46 15.59
CA VAL A 33 -2.76 10.10 14.20
C VAL A 33 -1.79 11.12 13.63
N VAL A 34 -0.68 10.64 13.11
CA VAL A 34 0.28 11.42 12.34
C VAL A 34 0.38 10.78 10.96
N ILE A 35 0.13 11.55 9.90
CA ILE A 35 0.30 11.11 8.52
C ILE A 35 1.44 11.93 7.94
N GLU A 36 2.46 11.25 7.44
CA GLU A 36 3.62 11.84 6.83
C GLU A 36 3.68 11.44 5.35
N MET A 37 4.19 12.35 4.54
CA MET A 37 4.48 12.10 3.14
C MET A 37 5.99 12.15 2.99
N ASP A 38 6.56 11.07 2.52
CA ASP A 38 7.99 10.98 2.24
C ASP A 38 8.26 11.69 0.90
N VAL A 39 8.95 12.82 0.96
CA VAL A 39 9.29 13.66 -0.20
C VAL A 39 10.77 13.99 -0.12
N ASP A 40 11.60 13.08 -0.60
CA ASP A 40 13.05 13.29 -0.64
C ASP A 40 13.47 14.26 -1.77
N SER A 41 12.67 14.37 -2.81
CA SER A 41 12.96 15.23 -3.95
C SER A 41 11.70 15.80 -4.58
N THR A 42 11.81 17.01 -5.15
CA THR A 42 10.71 17.66 -5.88
C THR A 42 10.29 16.90 -7.16
N PHE A 43 11.09 15.94 -7.59
CA PHE A 43 10.91 15.18 -8.83
C PHE A 43 10.67 13.68 -8.59
N GLU A 44 10.22 13.31 -7.40
CA GLU A 44 9.81 11.93 -7.15
C GLU A 44 8.57 11.59 -7.95
N HIS A 45 8.62 10.43 -8.59
CA HIS A 45 7.57 9.98 -9.49
C HIS A 45 6.41 9.32 -8.73
N ILE A 46 6.73 8.70 -7.59
CA ILE A 46 5.76 8.04 -6.72
C ILE A 46 5.95 8.62 -5.32
N LEU A 47 4.90 9.17 -4.75
CA LEU A 47 4.89 9.71 -3.39
C LEU A 47 4.32 8.66 -2.44
N TYR A 48 5.15 8.26 -1.49
CA TYR A 48 4.75 7.33 -0.44
C TYR A 48 4.24 8.08 0.78
N LYS A 49 3.31 7.45 1.49
CA LYS A 49 2.80 7.95 2.76
C LYS A 49 3.03 6.93 3.86
N SER A 50 3.31 7.41 5.04
CA SER A 50 3.30 6.63 6.26
C SER A 50 2.28 7.20 7.24
N ALA A 51 1.83 6.39 8.17
CA ALA A 51 0.99 6.86 9.26
C ALA A 51 1.41 6.19 10.57
N THR A 52 1.42 6.98 11.64
CA THR A 52 1.61 6.49 13.00
C THR A 52 0.33 6.73 13.78
N ILE A 53 -0.22 5.67 14.36
CA ILE A 53 -1.43 5.70 15.15
C ILE A 53 -1.05 5.41 16.61
N THR A 54 -1.31 6.36 17.49
CA THR A 54 -1.03 6.19 18.93
C THR A 54 -2.32 5.79 19.65
N LEU A 55 -2.29 4.63 20.26
CA LEU A 55 -3.40 4.02 20.96
C LEU A 55 -3.07 3.82 22.44
N VAL A 56 -4.11 3.79 23.27
CA VAL A 56 -4.05 3.43 24.68
C VAL A 56 -4.99 2.28 24.93
N THR A 57 -4.56 1.33 25.71
CA THR A 57 -5.39 0.19 26.08
C THR A 57 -5.36 -0.08 27.58
N ASN A 58 -6.47 -0.60 28.12
CA ASN A 58 -6.52 -1.10 29.49
C ASN A 58 -6.61 -2.62 29.58
N SER A 59 -6.97 -3.30 28.51
CA SER A 59 -7.21 -4.75 28.48
C SER A 59 -7.08 -5.39 27.13
N TYR A 60 -6.74 -4.61 26.07
CA TYR A 60 -6.66 -5.12 24.70
C TYR A 60 -5.39 -5.95 24.51
N ASN A 61 -5.53 -7.11 23.88
CA ASN A 61 -4.39 -7.91 23.48
C ASN A 61 -3.90 -7.46 22.10
N GLY A 62 -2.69 -6.93 22.03
CA GLY A 62 -2.09 -6.45 20.78
C GLY A 62 -1.84 -7.54 19.74
N ASP A 63 -1.90 -8.82 20.13
CA ASP A 63 -1.74 -9.95 19.19
C ASP A 63 -2.77 -9.91 18.07
N ASP A 64 -3.97 -9.35 18.31
CA ASP A 64 -5.02 -9.20 17.31
C ASP A 64 -4.66 -8.18 16.23
N LEU A 65 -3.72 -7.28 16.50
CA LEU A 65 -3.21 -6.27 15.57
C LEU A 65 -1.87 -6.67 14.94
N PHE A 66 -1.39 -7.87 15.22
CA PHE A 66 -0.11 -8.33 14.67
C PHE A 66 -0.20 -8.59 13.16
N ALA A 67 0.65 -7.90 12.41
CA ALA A 67 0.78 -8.09 10.97
C ALA A 67 1.79 -9.20 10.67
N ALA A 68 1.30 -10.34 10.24
CA ALA A 68 2.15 -11.50 9.87
C ALA A 68 2.93 -11.27 8.56
N ASN A 69 2.40 -10.43 7.67
CA ASN A 69 3.04 -10.04 6.42
C ASN A 69 2.62 -8.61 6.03
N ALA A 70 3.23 -8.08 4.96
CA ALA A 70 3.06 -6.68 4.54
C ALA A 70 1.62 -6.26 4.18
N ARG A 71 0.66 -7.20 4.07
CA ARG A 71 -0.73 -6.91 3.70
C ARG A 71 -1.76 -7.65 4.57
N SER A 72 -1.34 -8.16 5.72
CA SER A 72 -2.25 -8.93 6.58
C SER A 72 -3.23 -8.07 7.38
N VAL A 73 -2.84 -6.85 7.73
CA VAL A 73 -3.67 -5.93 8.50
C VAL A 73 -3.83 -4.62 7.72
N GLU A 74 -5.03 -4.39 7.24
CA GLU A 74 -5.39 -3.21 6.47
C GLU A 74 -5.81 -2.07 7.40
N VAL A 75 -5.38 -0.85 7.08
CA VAL A 75 -5.67 0.35 7.86
C VAL A 75 -6.21 1.44 6.95
N THR A 76 -7.36 1.99 7.33
CA THR A 76 -7.97 3.14 6.67
C THR A 76 -8.21 4.25 7.68
N ILE A 77 -7.72 5.44 7.39
CA ILE A 77 -7.92 6.63 8.21
C ILE A 77 -8.82 7.59 7.43
N THR A 78 -9.94 7.96 8.03
CA THR A 78 -10.91 8.85 7.39
C THR A 78 -11.19 10.08 8.24
N LYS A 79 -11.59 11.17 7.58
CA LYS A 79 -12.15 12.36 8.20
C LYS A 79 -13.51 12.62 7.56
N GLY A 80 -14.58 12.32 8.31
CA GLY A 80 -15.89 12.24 7.71
C GLY A 80 -15.95 11.22 6.59
N ASN A 81 -16.24 11.65 5.37
CA ASN A 81 -16.28 10.79 4.18
C ASN A 81 -14.96 10.79 3.36
N GLU A 82 -13.97 11.56 3.77
CA GLU A 82 -12.70 11.66 3.06
C GLU A 82 -11.71 10.63 3.59
N VAL A 83 -11.09 9.85 2.70
CA VAL A 83 -10.00 8.95 3.03
C VAL A 83 -8.70 9.76 3.03
N LEU A 84 -8.09 9.89 4.21
CA LEU A 84 -6.80 10.58 4.38
C LEU A 84 -5.62 9.65 4.15
N PHE A 85 -5.77 8.39 4.58
CA PHE A 85 -4.74 7.36 4.45
C PHE A 85 -5.39 6.00 4.22
N TYR A 86 -4.80 5.23 3.32
CA TYR A 86 -5.10 3.83 3.10
C TYR A 86 -3.79 3.05 2.96
N GLY A 87 -3.65 2.00 3.75
CA GLY A 87 -2.42 1.23 3.76
C GLY A 87 -2.51 0.01 4.66
N PHE A 88 -1.36 -0.41 5.13
CA PHE A 88 -1.20 -1.64 5.91
C PHE A 88 -0.31 -1.41 7.12
N LEU A 89 -0.58 -2.16 8.16
CA LEU A 89 0.29 -2.19 9.33
C LEU A 89 1.63 -2.82 8.95
N GLU A 90 2.70 -2.15 9.33
CA GLU A 90 4.05 -2.64 9.06
C GLU A 90 4.35 -3.89 9.92
N PRO A 91 4.80 -5.00 9.31
CA PRO A 91 5.12 -6.20 10.05
C PRO A 91 6.24 -5.98 11.07
N ASN A 92 6.12 -6.59 12.23
CA ASN A 92 7.13 -6.60 13.28
C ASN A 92 7.51 -5.25 13.92
N THR A 93 6.75 -4.19 13.65
CA THR A 93 6.98 -2.87 14.30
C THR A 93 6.18 -2.66 15.56
N TYR A 94 5.29 -3.61 15.89
CA TYR A 94 4.49 -3.56 17.08
C TYR A 94 5.36 -3.76 18.32
N SER A 95 5.29 -2.81 19.23
CA SER A 95 5.93 -2.87 20.55
C SER A 95 4.92 -2.49 21.62
N GLN A 96 4.58 -3.43 22.47
CA GLN A 96 3.76 -3.16 23.64
C GLN A 96 4.61 -3.33 24.91
N GLY A 97 4.62 -2.31 25.77
CA GLY A 97 5.27 -2.38 27.07
C GLY A 97 4.64 -3.45 27.98
N PHE A 98 5.48 -4.15 28.75
CA PHE A 98 5.00 -5.22 29.60
C PHE A 98 4.31 -4.65 30.85
N ALA A 99 3.00 -4.85 30.94
CA ALA A 99 2.27 -4.91 32.24
C ALA A 99 1.92 -3.61 32.99
N LYS A 100 1.62 -2.51 32.28
CA LYS A 100 0.89 -1.42 32.96
C LYS A 100 -0.46 -1.18 32.30
N PRO A 101 -1.55 -1.08 33.05
CA PRO A 101 -2.81 -0.60 32.54
C PRO A 101 -2.61 0.85 32.06
N LEU A 102 -3.17 1.18 30.88
CA LEU A 102 -3.13 2.51 30.28
C LEU A 102 -1.77 2.90 29.66
N GLU A 103 -1.01 1.96 29.15
CA GLU A 103 0.16 2.29 28.34
C GLU A 103 -0.24 2.68 26.92
N GLU A 104 0.46 3.69 26.40
CA GLU A 104 0.41 4.03 24.99
C GLU A 104 1.27 3.05 24.19
N PHE A 105 0.76 2.69 23.02
CA PHE A 105 1.53 1.97 22.01
C PHE A 105 1.28 2.57 20.63
N GLN A 106 2.23 2.39 19.75
CA GLN A 106 2.17 2.95 18.41
C GLN A 106 2.06 1.84 17.37
N LEU A 107 1.19 2.08 16.40
CA LEU A 107 1.07 1.29 15.19
C LEU A 107 1.67 2.07 14.05
N ASN A 108 2.71 1.54 13.44
CA ASN A 108 3.32 2.11 12.25
C ASN A 108 2.67 1.49 11.01
N CYS A 109 2.24 2.35 10.11
CA CYS A 109 1.55 1.96 8.89
C CYS A 109 2.28 2.53 7.68
N VAL A 110 2.34 1.74 6.63
CA VAL A 110 2.83 2.15 5.31
C VAL A 110 1.67 2.15 4.33
N ASP A 111 1.70 3.02 3.35
CA ASP A 111 0.65 3.06 2.34
C ASP A 111 0.66 1.81 1.45
N ALA A 112 -0.41 1.63 0.69
CA ALA A 112 -0.55 0.46 -0.16
C ALA A 112 0.51 0.41 -1.28
N LEU A 113 0.98 1.55 -1.77
CA LEU A 113 2.03 1.63 -2.79
C LEU A 113 3.37 1.17 -2.24
N SER A 114 3.71 1.53 -1.00
CA SER A 114 4.95 1.10 -0.33
C SER A 114 5.05 -0.43 -0.22
N THR A 115 3.93 -1.14 -0.25
CA THR A 115 3.96 -2.61 -0.21
C THR A 115 4.40 -3.27 -1.51
N LEU A 116 4.42 -2.53 -2.61
CA LEU A 116 4.75 -3.07 -3.95
C LEU A 116 6.18 -3.62 -4.03
N GLN A 117 7.10 -3.09 -3.23
CA GLN A 117 8.47 -3.57 -3.12
C GLN A 117 8.59 -5.04 -2.66
N TYR A 118 7.60 -5.54 -1.92
CA TYR A 118 7.61 -6.91 -1.39
C TYR A 118 7.03 -7.95 -2.36
N TYR A 119 6.49 -7.52 -3.49
CA TYR A 119 5.83 -8.40 -4.45
C TYR A 119 6.51 -8.34 -5.82
N LYS A 120 6.87 -9.49 -6.34
CA LYS A 120 7.35 -9.59 -7.72
C LYS A 120 6.23 -9.23 -8.69
N TYR A 121 6.61 -8.71 -9.85
CA TYR A 121 5.67 -8.35 -10.91
C TYR A 121 4.64 -9.47 -11.14
N ASN A 122 3.38 -9.07 -11.21
CA ASN A 122 2.25 -9.96 -11.44
C ASN A 122 2.16 -11.16 -10.46
N ASN A 123 2.65 -11.01 -9.21
CA ASN A 123 2.67 -12.04 -8.17
C ASN A 123 3.26 -13.38 -8.63
N ILE A 124 4.27 -13.35 -9.50
CA ILE A 124 4.92 -14.56 -9.99
C ILE A 124 5.51 -15.34 -8.82
N SER A 125 5.09 -16.58 -8.68
CA SER A 125 5.70 -17.52 -7.76
C SER A 125 6.90 -18.24 -8.40
N LEU A 126 7.77 -18.80 -7.58
CA LEU A 126 8.90 -19.60 -8.08
C LEU A 126 8.41 -20.78 -8.96
N THR A 127 7.27 -21.37 -8.62
CA THR A 127 6.69 -22.50 -9.38
C THR A 127 6.14 -22.08 -10.74
N ASP A 128 5.65 -20.84 -10.85
CA ASP A 128 5.02 -20.32 -12.07
C ASP A 128 6.00 -19.58 -13.00
N PHE A 129 7.20 -19.30 -12.50
CA PHE A 129 8.21 -18.52 -13.20
C PHE A 129 8.47 -18.99 -14.64
N GLY A 130 8.76 -20.27 -14.82
CA GLY A 130 9.04 -20.84 -16.14
C GLY A 130 7.85 -20.76 -17.10
N ALA A 131 6.63 -20.94 -16.60
CA ALA A 131 5.40 -20.85 -17.39
C ALA A 131 5.14 -19.40 -17.81
N LYS A 132 5.31 -18.46 -16.90
CA LYS A 132 5.15 -17.02 -17.18
C LYS A 132 6.16 -16.54 -18.20
N ARG A 133 7.45 -16.91 -18.04
CA ARG A 133 8.49 -16.56 -18.99
C ARG A 133 8.23 -17.09 -20.39
N LYS A 134 7.78 -18.34 -20.49
CA LYS A 134 7.45 -18.98 -21.77
C LYS A 134 6.28 -18.30 -22.49
N ASN A 135 5.32 -17.78 -21.74
CA ASN A 135 4.10 -17.15 -22.23
C ASN A 135 4.14 -15.61 -22.14
N ALA A 136 5.34 -15.04 -21.98
CA ALA A 136 5.50 -13.60 -21.88
C ALA A 136 4.99 -12.89 -23.12
N ALA A 137 4.30 -11.79 -22.92
CA ALA A 137 3.69 -10.98 -23.97
C ALA A 137 4.30 -9.56 -24.02
N ILE A 138 3.94 -8.80 -25.04
CA ILE A 138 4.12 -7.35 -25.01
C ILE A 138 2.89 -6.77 -24.32
N LYS A 139 3.12 -5.99 -23.26
CA LYS A 139 2.09 -5.32 -22.49
C LYS A 139 2.16 -3.82 -22.64
N SER A 140 1.01 -3.17 -22.73
CA SER A 140 0.93 -1.71 -22.68
C SER A 140 1.34 -1.17 -21.32
N PHE A 141 1.71 0.10 -21.23
CA PHE A 141 1.99 0.72 -19.92
C PHE A 141 0.77 0.67 -19.01
N LYS A 142 -0.43 0.83 -19.56
CA LYS A 142 -1.67 0.72 -18.82
C LYS A 142 -1.83 -0.68 -18.20
N ASP A 143 -1.66 -1.73 -19.00
CA ASP A 143 -1.76 -3.11 -18.50
C ASP A 143 -0.73 -3.40 -17.41
N LEU A 144 0.50 -2.86 -17.55
CA LEU A 144 1.55 -3.02 -16.54
C LEU A 144 1.18 -2.31 -15.22
N ILE A 145 0.62 -1.11 -15.30
CA ILE A 145 0.14 -0.38 -14.11
C ILE A 145 -0.99 -1.17 -13.43
N ASP A 146 -1.97 -1.63 -14.20
CA ASP A 146 -3.09 -2.43 -13.69
C ASP A 146 -2.58 -3.72 -13.03
N ASP A 147 -1.64 -4.44 -13.65
CA ASP A 147 -1.01 -5.63 -13.08
C ASP A 147 -0.26 -5.33 -11.76
N CYS A 148 0.44 -4.19 -11.68
CA CYS A 148 1.15 -3.80 -10.47
C CYS A 148 0.21 -3.47 -9.31
N LEU A 149 -0.93 -2.84 -9.62
CA LEU A 149 -1.93 -2.44 -8.63
C LEU A 149 -2.93 -3.55 -8.30
N ASP A 150 -2.86 -4.69 -8.98
CA ASP A 150 -3.74 -5.83 -8.71
C ASP A 150 -3.59 -6.31 -7.25
N GLY A 151 -4.74 -6.55 -6.61
CA GLY A 151 -4.82 -7.00 -5.22
C GLY A 151 -4.60 -5.94 -4.15
N ILE A 152 -4.35 -4.66 -4.52
CA ILE A 152 -4.28 -3.55 -3.56
C ILE A 152 -5.25 -2.41 -3.87
N ASN A 153 -5.93 -2.47 -5.00
CA ASN A 153 -6.87 -1.42 -5.40
C ASN A 153 -8.27 -1.73 -4.88
N ASN A 154 -8.55 -1.35 -3.64
CA ASN A 154 -9.89 -1.42 -3.05
C ASN A 154 -10.72 -0.14 -3.32
N GLY A 155 -10.48 0.55 -4.43
CA GLY A 155 -11.10 1.83 -4.74
C GLY A 155 -10.48 3.02 -4.01
N ASN A 156 -9.40 2.81 -3.26
CA ASN A 156 -8.68 3.85 -2.51
C ASN A 156 -7.39 4.32 -3.20
N ILE A 157 -7.00 3.69 -4.30
CA ILE A 157 -5.89 4.12 -5.16
C ILE A 157 -6.49 4.57 -6.47
N TYR A 158 -6.22 5.81 -6.82
CA TYR A 158 -6.67 6.43 -8.05
C TYR A 158 -5.47 6.88 -8.86
N TYR A 159 -5.47 6.53 -10.13
CA TYR A 159 -4.59 7.13 -11.10
C TYR A 159 -5.41 7.69 -12.27
N ASP A 160 -5.05 8.87 -12.74
CA ASP A 160 -5.74 9.54 -13.82
C ASP A 160 -4.82 9.66 -15.03
N LEU A 161 -4.99 8.75 -15.96
CA LEU A 161 -4.23 8.73 -17.22
C LEU A 161 -4.74 9.77 -18.23
N SER A 162 -5.87 10.43 -17.95
CA SER A 162 -6.47 11.37 -18.89
C SER A 162 -5.73 12.70 -18.98
N LYS A 163 -5.03 13.11 -17.93
CA LYS A 163 -4.39 14.44 -17.85
C LYS A 163 -3.07 14.55 -18.62
N GLY A 164 -2.38 13.43 -18.84
CA GLY A 164 -1.13 13.39 -19.61
C GLY A 164 -1.33 13.25 -21.12
N ILE A 165 -2.57 13.08 -21.59
CA ILE A 165 -2.87 12.81 -22.98
C ILE A 165 -3.11 14.13 -23.74
N ASN A 166 -2.24 14.42 -24.67
CA ASN A 166 -2.53 15.46 -25.65
C ASN A 166 -3.63 14.95 -26.62
N GLN A 167 -4.87 15.33 -26.35
CA GLN A 167 -6.06 14.92 -27.12
C GLN A 167 -5.96 15.23 -28.63
N SER A 168 -5.01 16.05 -29.04
CA SER A 168 -4.75 16.34 -30.46
C SER A 168 -3.90 15.26 -31.17
N ARG A 169 -3.34 14.31 -30.45
CA ARG A 169 -2.54 13.21 -31.01
C ARG A 169 -3.37 11.94 -31.13
N ARG A 170 -3.17 11.22 -32.24
CA ARG A 170 -3.82 9.91 -32.50
C ARG A 170 -3.35 8.78 -31.59
N TYR A 171 -2.29 9.00 -30.80
CA TYR A 171 -1.63 7.98 -30.00
C TYR A 171 -1.72 8.33 -28.54
N ASN A 172 -2.10 7.34 -27.76
CA ASN A 172 -2.10 7.37 -26.30
C ASN A 172 -0.89 6.58 -25.79
N ILE A 173 0.05 7.25 -25.16
CA ILE A 173 1.27 6.61 -24.67
C ILE A 173 0.99 5.43 -23.75
N PHE A 174 -0.09 5.46 -23.00
CA PHE A 174 -0.44 4.40 -22.05
C PHE A 174 -0.95 3.14 -22.74
N ASP A 175 -1.71 3.27 -23.83
CA ASP A 175 -2.29 2.14 -24.54
C ASP A 175 -1.43 1.70 -25.73
N ASP A 176 -0.71 2.64 -26.37
CA ASP A 176 0.00 2.39 -27.63
C ASP A 176 1.49 2.07 -27.42
N CYS A 177 2.07 2.41 -26.26
CA CYS A 177 3.42 2.06 -25.91
C CYS A 177 3.44 0.87 -24.95
N GLY A 178 4.38 -0.04 -25.15
CA GLY A 178 4.47 -1.23 -24.31
C GLY A 178 5.88 -1.79 -24.26
N VAL A 179 6.05 -2.72 -23.32
CA VAL A 179 7.30 -3.42 -23.04
C VAL A 179 7.06 -4.92 -23.07
N SER A 180 8.06 -5.67 -23.46
CA SER A 180 8.03 -7.13 -23.36
C SER A 180 8.12 -7.55 -21.90
N GLU A 181 7.19 -8.39 -21.46
CA GLU A 181 7.24 -8.99 -20.11
C GLU A 181 8.54 -9.78 -19.85
N LEU A 182 9.22 -10.27 -20.91
CA LEU A 182 10.52 -10.96 -20.74
C LEU A 182 11.57 -10.07 -20.09
N TYR A 183 11.55 -8.76 -20.39
CA TYR A 183 12.48 -7.82 -19.79
C TYR A 183 12.22 -7.62 -18.28
N ILE A 184 10.96 -7.66 -17.89
CA ILE A 184 10.52 -7.49 -16.50
C ILE A 184 10.73 -8.78 -15.69
N ILE A 185 10.45 -9.94 -16.32
CA ILE A 185 10.56 -11.25 -15.67
C ILE A 185 12.03 -11.66 -15.49
N GLY A 186 12.93 -11.26 -16.40
CA GLY A 186 14.34 -11.59 -16.34
C GLY A 186 14.68 -13.03 -16.76
N GLU A 187 15.91 -13.43 -16.56
CA GLU A 187 16.37 -14.78 -16.89
C GLU A 187 16.16 -15.77 -15.74
N ASP A 188 16.37 -15.32 -14.52
CA ASP A 188 16.17 -16.08 -13.30
C ASP A 188 15.07 -15.47 -12.42
N TYR A 189 14.52 -16.27 -11.52
CA TYR A 189 13.44 -15.83 -10.64
C TYR A 189 13.84 -14.63 -9.76
N GLU A 190 15.08 -14.61 -9.30
CA GLU A 190 15.64 -13.53 -8.49
C GLU A 190 15.70 -12.22 -9.25
N ASP A 191 15.95 -12.27 -10.57
CA ASP A 191 16.05 -11.09 -11.45
C ASP A 191 14.68 -10.49 -11.80
N THR A 192 13.59 -11.18 -11.45
CA THR A 192 12.25 -10.65 -11.69
C THR A 192 12.03 -9.36 -10.90
N TRP A 193 11.65 -8.31 -11.61
CA TRP A 193 11.37 -7.00 -11.01
C TRP A 193 10.24 -7.08 -9.99
N THR A 194 10.34 -6.24 -8.99
CA THR A 194 9.20 -5.98 -8.09
C THR A 194 8.16 -5.14 -8.83
N ARG A 195 6.97 -5.10 -8.29
CA ARG A 195 5.90 -4.21 -8.82
C ARG A 195 6.29 -2.74 -8.72
N GLU A 196 7.04 -2.39 -7.68
CA GLU A 196 7.59 -1.04 -7.48
C GLU A 196 8.59 -0.68 -8.59
N ASP A 197 9.53 -1.59 -8.92
CA ASP A 197 10.51 -1.38 -9.99
C ASP A 197 9.81 -1.09 -11.32
N VAL A 198 8.76 -1.86 -11.63
CA VAL A 198 7.98 -1.68 -12.87
C VAL A 198 7.32 -0.31 -12.91
N LEU A 199 6.66 0.11 -11.83
CA LEU A 199 6.01 1.42 -11.78
C LEU A 199 7.03 2.55 -11.86
N ASN A 200 8.13 2.47 -11.13
CA ASN A 200 9.20 3.46 -11.16
C ASN A 200 9.79 3.61 -12.56
N GLU A 201 9.99 2.50 -13.27
CA GLU A 201 10.50 2.57 -14.64
C GLU A 201 9.50 3.20 -15.61
N ILE A 202 8.22 2.82 -15.53
CA ILE A 202 7.16 3.44 -16.36
C ILE A 202 7.11 4.95 -16.12
N MET A 203 7.17 5.39 -14.88
CA MET A 203 7.07 6.81 -14.54
C MET A 203 8.22 7.63 -15.11
N LYS A 204 9.42 7.06 -15.30
CA LYS A 204 10.53 7.74 -15.98
C LYS A 204 10.23 8.11 -17.44
N TYR A 205 9.38 7.34 -18.12
CA TYR A 205 8.98 7.61 -19.51
C TYR A 205 7.80 8.58 -19.62
N LEU A 206 7.11 8.84 -18.52
CA LEU A 206 5.92 9.68 -18.48
C LEU A 206 6.19 11.12 -18.05
N ASN A 207 7.40 11.42 -17.62
CA ASN A 207 7.85 12.76 -17.20
C ASN A 207 8.46 13.60 -18.34
#